data_78937f498a718db23bdf6b3b06a852b6
#
_entry.id   78937f498a718db23bdf6b3b06a852b6
#
_cell.length_a   1.000
_cell.length_b   1.000
_cell.length_c   1.000
_cell.angle_alpha   90.00
_cell.angle_beta   90.00
_cell.angle_gamma   90.00
#
_symmetry.space_group_name_H-M   'P 1'
#
loop_
_entity.id
_entity.type
_entity.pdbx_description
1 polymer ?
#
loop_
_entity_poly.entity_id
_entity_poly.type
_entity_poly.pdbx_seq_one_letter_code
_entity_poly.pdbx_strand_id
1 'polypeptide(L)'
;MNKIKYIIIIIMMSFIFGESKKYRLTPIQNQKIRQAKTLQNNGLNKQAKDIYYNLFIENPYLKEAFYPLKKILKNEGDIENLKKIYPLYLKENKNSITAKIDVIDIMIWINDNKWKQVTDEIVNEKSVNEKHLKSILNVLLKNNKEKELNDYIIIIRKNRKKDFFSYELGNHYALNLSVKESVNEFILHLDYNPKRYNMIRNRILAFPDIKNINDSIKSILDESNSSNAKLILSEIAFRDKNFIISYELLQKYSEDETKLLEFIDSLIKNKEYELAQTVIENTIDSNYSSKTIQSSIIKLAELYEIIIKKEKHNLPISSKIYKNELLDSPFKRINNEEILLLENAITIYDSLITNNKDIKSTYNLAQIKYKILGDLDGSTKLFNDIILKTNNSNPFHSSSIIETVNIMISKGDLLKAKATLEKYRDVIKPKELFKIKEIQILFYLQEWITLNEKIDSFLKDDFKNINYYNDILKIKSYIAVFGNEKEQLNNYSNSLIKKFQNKRYESIKIISELSNNINKEIASKMKYEHAQLLIKKNDIEEAIGVLDNINEDSAEIESAVLLKAEIYDYILNDSSNAVNLYLYLLDSYPDSIYYDLIRLRLREITS
;
A
#
# COMPACT_ATOMS: atom_id res chain seq x y z
N MET A 1 -33.10 -22.33 -62.97
CA MET A 1 -32.06 -21.31 -63.25
C MET A 1 -31.35 -20.70 -62.04
N ASN A 2 -31.95 -20.73 -60.83
CA ASN A 2 -31.32 -20.08 -59.67
C ASN A 2 -30.19 -20.88 -58.98
N LYS A 3 -30.16 -22.22 -59.07
CA LYS A 3 -29.11 -23.05 -58.44
C LYS A 3 -27.75 -22.98 -59.16
N ILE A 4 -27.75 -22.72 -60.48
CA ILE A 4 -26.52 -22.62 -61.27
C ILE A 4 -25.80 -21.26 -61.00
N LYS A 5 -26.56 -20.17 -60.75
CA LYS A 5 -25.98 -18.89 -60.38
C LYS A 5 -25.22 -18.90 -59.03
N TYR A 6 -25.74 -19.67 -58.06
CA TYR A 6 -25.06 -19.81 -56.74
C TYR A 6 -23.77 -20.65 -56.83
N ILE A 7 -23.73 -21.65 -57.69
CA ILE A 7 -22.55 -22.49 -57.88
C ILE A 7 -21.41 -21.68 -58.56
N ILE A 8 -21.76 -20.83 -59.52
CA ILE A 8 -20.78 -19.95 -60.21
C ILE A 8 -20.25 -18.87 -59.26
N ILE A 9 -21.08 -18.33 -58.38
CA ILE A 9 -20.65 -17.36 -57.35
C ILE A 9 -19.74 -18.00 -56.32
N ILE A 10 -19.99 -19.24 -55.92
CA ILE A 10 -19.15 -20.00 -54.98
C ILE A 10 -17.80 -20.37 -55.64
N ILE A 11 -17.82 -20.71 -56.92
CA ILE A 11 -16.57 -20.99 -57.67
C ILE A 11 -15.78 -19.70 -57.97
N MET A 12 -16.43 -18.56 -58.21
CA MET A 12 -15.70 -17.26 -58.31
C MET A 12 -15.21 -16.76 -56.96
N MET A 13 -15.87 -17.00 -55.80
CA MET A 13 -15.35 -16.67 -54.50
C MET A 13 -14.16 -17.53 -54.07
N SER A 14 -14.05 -18.78 -54.56
CA SER A 14 -12.88 -19.62 -54.27
C SER A 14 -11.61 -19.20 -55.08
N PHE A 15 -11.76 -18.40 -56.14
CA PHE A 15 -10.61 -17.86 -56.88
C PHE A 15 -10.11 -16.48 -56.38
N ILE A 16 -10.83 -15.83 -55.43
CA ILE A 16 -10.46 -14.52 -54.90
C ILE A 16 -9.68 -14.63 -53.56
N PHE A 17 -9.85 -15.77 -52.85
CA PHE A 17 -8.96 -16.08 -51.74
C PHE A 17 -7.72 -16.79 -52.31
N GLY A 18 -6.73 -16.03 -52.70
CA GLY A 18 -5.39 -16.55 -52.96
C GLY A 18 -4.92 -17.26 -51.70
N GLU A 19 -5.07 -18.59 -51.65
CA GLU A 19 -4.42 -19.40 -50.64
C GLU A 19 -2.93 -19.05 -50.59
N SER A 20 -2.49 -18.43 -49.50
CA SER A 20 -1.09 -18.48 -49.14
C SER A 20 -0.70 -19.95 -49.06
N LYS A 21 -0.02 -20.48 -50.10
CA LYS A 21 0.51 -21.83 -50.08
C LYS A 21 1.29 -21.97 -48.78
N LYS A 22 0.74 -22.65 -47.80
CA LYS A 22 1.48 -23.09 -46.60
C LYS A 22 2.48 -24.12 -47.10
N TYR A 23 3.69 -23.67 -47.42
CA TYR A 23 4.80 -24.55 -47.73
C TYR A 23 5.09 -25.37 -46.47
N ARG A 24 4.83 -26.68 -46.54
CA ARG A 24 5.27 -27.62 -45.50
C ARG A 24 6.71 -27.98 -45.81
N LEU A 25 7.58 -27.85 -44.79
CA LEU A 25 8.95 -28.33 -44.88
C LEU A 25 8.98 -29.82 -45.23
N THR A 26 9.79 -30.19 -46.17
CA THR A 26 10.07 -31.63 -46.44
C THR A 26 10.81 -32.24 -45.27
N PRO A 27 10.73 -33.56 -45.09
CA PRO A 27 11.49 -34.24 -44.02
C PRO A 27 12.99 -33.94 -44.06
N ILE A 28 13.58 -33.82 -45.28
CA ILE A 28 14.99 -33.48 -45.48
C ILE A 28 15.27 -32.03 -45.06
N GLN A 29 14.44 -31.09 -45.43
CA GLN A 29 14.57 -29.69 -45.01
C GLN A 29 14.48 -29.56 -43.48
N ASN A 30 13.51 -30.24 -42.84
CA ASN A 30 13.40 -30.27 -41.39
C ASN A 30 14.63 -30.82 -40.69
N GLN A 31 15.20 -31.90 -41.23
CA GLN A 31 16.43 -32.49 -40.71
C GLN A 31 17.60 -31.50 -40.81
N LYS A 32 17.83 -30.90 -41.98
CA LYS A 32 18.89 -29.90 -42.20
C LYS A 32 18.72 -28.68 -41.28
N ILE A 33 17.49 -28.18 -41.09
CA ILE A 33 17.22 -27.06 -40.18
C ILE A 33 17.53 -27.42 -38.73
N ARG A 34 17.14 -28.61 -38.29
CA ARG A 34 17.47 -29.10 -36.93
C ARG A 34 18.98 -29.23 -36.73
N GLN A 35 19.69 -29.80 -37.71
CA GLN A 35 21.15 -29.91 -37.70
C GLN A 35 21.81 -28.53 -37.59
N ALA A 36 21.41 -27.57 -38.44
CA ALA A 36 21.94 -26.22 -38.42
C ALA A 36 21.68 -25.51 -37.09
N LYS A 37 20.47 -25.68 -36.52
CA LYS A 37 20.13 -25.16 -35.20
C LYS A 37 20.96 -25.76 -34.06
N THR A 38 21.23 -27.06 -34.10
CA THR A 38 22.12 -27.73 -33.13
C THR A 38 23.54 -27.19 -33.23
N LEU A 39 24.07 -27.06 -34.44
CA LEU A 39 25.39 -26.45 -34.68
C LEU A 39 25.47 -25.02 -34.16
N GLN A 40 24.44 -24.20 -34.43
CA GLN A 40 24.37 -22.81 -33.96
C GLN A 40 24.32 -22.73 -32.42
N ASN A 41 23.56 -23.63 -31.76
CA ASN A 41 23.48 -23.68 -30.30
C ASN A 41 24.82 -24.13 -29.66
N ASN A 42 25.62 -24.91 -30.40
CA ASN A 42 26.95 -25.35 -29.97
C ASN A 42 28.06 -24.32 -30.36
N GLY A 43 27.68 -23.12 -30.84
CA GLY A 43 28.66 -22.08 -31.23
C GLY A 43 29.32 -22.30 -32.58
N LEU A 44 29.01 -23.36 -33.33
CA LEU A 44 29.55 -23.68 -34.65
C LEU A 44 28.85 -22.90 -35.74
N ASN A 45 28.86 -21.55 -35.61
CA ASN A 45 28.11 -20.64 -36.48
C ASN A 45 28.48 -20.75 -37.96
N LYS A 46 29.76 -20.99 -38.30
CA LYS A 46 30.21 -21.14 -39.69
C LYS A 46 29.53 -22.31 -40.38
N GLN A 47 29.53 -23.48 -39.74
CA GLN A 47 28.89 -24.68 -40.29
C GLN A 47 27.36 -24.54 -40.35
N ALA A 48 26.76 -23.91 -39.36
CA ALA A 48 25.32 -23.62 -39.35
C ALA A 48 24.95 -22.66 -40.49
N LYS A 49 25.80 -21.63 -40.74
CA LYS A 49 25.65 -20.68 -41.84
C LYS A 49 25.61 -21.37 -43.18
N ASP A 50 26.55 -22.27 -43.46
CA ASP A 50 26.65 -23.01 -44.72
C ASP A 50 25.36 -23.81 -45.00
N ILE A 51 24.84 -24.50 -43.97
CA ILE A 51 23.61 -25.28 -44.12
C ILE A 51 22.42 -24.35 -44.36
N TYR A 52 22.27 -23.25 -43.58
CA TYR A 52 21.18 -22.31 -43.77
C TYR A 52 21.27 -21.59 -45.15
N TYR A 53 22.49 -21.24 -45.59
CA TYR A 53 22.71 -20.58 -46.86
C TYR A 53 22.29 -21.49 -48.04
N ASN A 54 22.75 -22.75 -48.04
CA ASN A 54 22.41 -23.70 -49.10
C ASN A 54 20.89 -23.97 -49.12
N LEU A 55 20.29 -24.21 -47.94
CA LEU A 55 18.83 -24.39 -47.84
C LEU A 55 18.06 -23.17 -48.39
N PHE A 56 18.55 -21.98 -48.09
CA PHE A 56 17.92 -20.73 -48.54
C PHE A 56 18.09 -20.51 -50.05
N ILE A 57 19.25 -20.76 -50.61
CA ILE A 57 19.47 -20.62 -52.08
C ILE A 57 18.62 -21.60 -52.86
N GLU A 58 18.49 -22.86 -52.37
CA GLU A 58 17.58 -23.85 -52.97
C GLU A 58 16.11 -23.46 -52.84
N ASN A 59 15.76 -22.76 -51.76
CA ASN A 59 14.37 -22.44 -51.40
C ASN A 59 14.26 -21.05 -50.77
N PRO A 60 14.31 -19.95 -51.53
CA PRO A 60 14.37 -18.59 -50.97
C PRO A 60 13.10 -18.11 -50.25
N TYR A 61 12.02 -18.89 -50.28
CA TYR A 61 10.79 -18.64 -49.50
C TYR A 61 10.87 -19.15 -48.07
N LEU A 62 11.88 -19.98 -47.71
CA LEU A 62 11.99 -20.61 -46.41
C LEU A 62 12.41 -19.63 -45.31
N LYS A 63 11.45 -19.22 -44.48
CA LYS A 63 11.70 -18.36 -43.32
C LYS A 63 12.61 -19.00 -42.28
N GLU A 64 12.48 -20.30 -42.09
CA GLU A 64 13.23 -21.11 -41.17
C GLU A 64 14.73 -21.16 -41.47
N ALA A 65 15.11 -20.95 -42.72
CA ALA A 65 16.50 -20.79 -43.15
C ALA A 65 16.91 -19.31 -43.19
N PHE A 66 16.02 -18.41 -43.67
CA PHE A 66 16.30 -17.00 -43.83
C PHE A 66 16.60 -16.26 -42.50
N TYR A 67 15.77 -16.44 -41.47
CA TYR A 67 15.97 -15.68 -40.22
C TYR A 67 17.28 -16.01 -39.50
N PRO A 68 17.62 -17.30 -39.27
CA PRO A 68 18.92 -17.64 -38.67
C PRO A 68 20.09 -17.17 -39.52
N LEU A 69 20.01 -17.34 -40.85
CA LEU A 69 21.05 -16.89 -41.81
C LEU A 69 21.25 -15.38 -41.70
N LYS A 70 20.16 -14.60 -41.81
CA LYS A 70 20.18 -13.15 -41.62
C LYS A 70 20.89 -12.74 -40.32
N LYS A 71 20.56 -13.40 -39.21
CA LYS A 71 21.17 -13.12 -37.92
C LYS A 71 22.66 -13.41 -37.87
N ILE A 72 23.09 -14.56 -38.42
CA ILE A 72 24.51 -14.93 -38.49
C ILE A 72 25.28 -13.92 -39.37
N LEU A 73 24.78 -13.62 -40.57
CA LEU A 73 25.42 -12.69 -41.49
C LEU A 73 25.54 -11.28 -40.89
N LYS A 74 24.50 -10.79 -40.18
CA LYS A 74 24.57 -9.50 -39.50
C LYS A 74 25.65 -9.51 -38.40
N ASN A 75 25.73 -10.58 -37.61
CA ASN A 75 26.72 -10.70 -36.54
C ASN A 75 28.15 -10.79 -37.06
N GLU A 76 28.35 -11.42 -38.23
CA GLU A 76 29.65 -11.54 -38.91
C GLU A 76 30.03 -10.27 -39.74
N GLY A 77 29.10 -9.34 -39.91
CA GLY A 77 29.33 -8.18 -40.79
C GLY A 77 29.38 -8.51 -42.29
N ASP A 78 28.78 -9.64 -42.68
CA ASP A 78 28.87 -10.17 -44.08
C ASP A 78 27.85 -9.45 -44.99
N ILE A 79 28.21 -8.22 -45.38
CA ILE A 79 27.41 -7.35 -46.25
C ILE A 79 27.14 -7.97 -47.60
N GLU A 80 28.16 -8.65 -48.17
CA GLU A 80 28.09 -9.22 -49.52
C GLU A 80 27.02 -10.32 -49.62
N ASN A 81 26.97 -11.22 -48.66
CA ASN A 81 25.96 -12.26 -48.65
C ASN A 81 24.57 -11.70 -48.27
N LEU A 82 24.47 -10.69 -47.39
CA LEU A 82 23.22 -10.01 -47.13
C LEU A 82 22.65 -9.37 -48.41
N LYS A 83 23.50 -8.68 -49.24
CA LYS A 83 23.08 -8.12 -50.50
C LYS A 83 22.60 -9.15 -51.53
N LYS A 84 23.10 -10.40 -51.45
CA LYS A 84 22.66 -11.51 -52.30
C LYS A 84 21.32 -12.11 -51.86
N ILE A 85 21.12 -12.31 -50.54
CA ILE A 85 19.97 -13.05 -50.06
C ILE A 85 18.67 -12.22 -49.98
N TYR A 86 18.72 -10.92 -49.61
CA TYR A 86 17.49 -10.14 -49.42
C TYR A 86 16.66 -9.96 -50.69
N PRO A 87 17.22 -9.73 -51.89
CA PRO A 87 16.42 -9.60 -53.08
C PRO A 87 15.75 -10.91 -53.49
N LEU A 88 16.44 -12.05 -53.27
CA LEU A 88 15.88 -13.38 -53.54
C LEU A 88 14.68 -13.65 -52.60
N TYR A 89 14.84 -13.35 -51.31
CA TYR A 89 13.76 -13.50 -50.33
C TYR A 89 12.56 -12.62 -50.66
N LEU A 90 12.81 -11.35 -51.05
CA LEU A 90 11.75 -10.41 -51.41
C LEU A 90 11.02 -10.82 -52.69
N LYS A 91 11.75 -11.33 -53.70
CA LYS A 91 11.18 -11.78 -54.96
C LYS A 91 10.18 -12.92 -54.76
N GLU A 92 10.53 -13.91 -53.95
CA GLU A 92 9.66 -15.07 -53.67
C GLU A 92 8.51 -14.73 -52.69
N ASN A 93 8.66 -13.65 -51.89
CA ASN A 93 7.68 -13.21 -50.88
C ASN A 93 7.14 -11.80 -51.19
N LYS A 94 7.10 -11.35 -52.44
CA LYS A 94 6.78 -9.96 -52.83
C LYS A 94 5.44 -9.42 -52.33
N ASN A 95 4.44 -10.29 -52.13
CA ASN A 95 3.13 -9.93 -51.59
C ASN A 95 3.07 -9.99 -50.04
N SER A 96 4.13 -10.39 -49.36
CA SER A 96 4.19 -10.49 -47.91
C SER A 96 4.71 -9.20 -47.29
N ILE A 97 3.84 -8.48 -46.58
CA ILE A 97 4.24 -7.26 -45.86
C ILE A 97 5.31 -7.59 -44.81
N THR A 98 5.19 -8.74 -44.13
CA THR A 98 6.21 -9.19 -43.16
C THR A 98 7.57 -9.36 -43.83
N ALA A 99 7.64 -9.94 -45.04
CA ALA A 99 8.91 -10.08 -45.78
C ALA A 99 9.50 -8.74 -46.19
N LYS A 100 8.66 -7.80 -46.63
CA LYS A 100 9.09 -6.42 -46.89
C LYS A 100 9.69 -5.78 -45.65
N ILE A 101 9.08 -5.93 -44.47
CA ILE A 101 9.59 -5.40 -43.19
C ILE A 101 10.95 -6.03 -42.84
N ASP A 102 11.09 -7.36 -42.99
CA ASP A 102 12.35 -8.08 -42.74
C ASP A 102 13.48 -7.60 -43.61
N VAL A 103 13.16 -7.25 -44.86
CA VAL A 103 14.13 -6.73 -45.83
C VAL A 103 14.48 -5.27 -45.54
N ILE A 104 13.54 -4.43 -45.07
CA ILE A 104 13.82 -3.07 -44.60
C ILE A 104 14.90 -3.09 -43.51
N ASP A 105 14.82 -3.99 -42.54
CA ASP A 105 15.84 -4.14 -41.49
C ASP A 105 17.25 -4.48 -42.06
N ILE A 106 17.32 -5.29 -43.11
CA ILE A 106 18.58 -5.60 -43.78
C ILE A 106 19.09 -4.37 -44.58
N MET A 107 18.22 -3.75 -45.39
CA MET A 107 18.56 -2.59 -46.20
C MET A 107 19.12 -1.45 -45.35
N ILE A 108 18.51 -1.14 -44.24
CA ILE A 108 19.02 -0.12 -43.31
C ILE A 108 20.41 -0.51 -42.81
N TRP A 109 20.61 -1.77 -42.44
CA TRP A 109 21.87 -2.25 -41.88
C TRP A 109 23.02 -2.20 -42.88
N ILE A 110 22.75 -2.48 -44.18
CA ILE A 110 23.75 -2.42 -45.25
C ILE A 110 23.85 -1.03 -45.93
N ASN A 111 23.15 -0.02 -45.39
CA ASN A 111 23.04 1.34 -45.94
C ASN A 111 22.46 1.43 -47.36
N ASP A 112 21.51 0.55 -47.71
CA ASP A 112 20.79 0.62 -48.99
C ASP A 112 19.57 1.54 -48.86
N ASN A 113 19.62 2.73 -49.47
CA ASN A 113 18.57 3.75 -49.35
C ASN A 113 17.19 3.33 -49.91
N LYS A 114 17.09 2.23 -50.63
CA LYS A 114 15.81 1.68 -51.12
C LYS A 114 14.83 1.33 -50.02
N TRP A 115 15.31 1.17 -48.78
CA TRP A 115 14.45 0.92 -47.64
C TRP A 115 13.36 1.99 -47.45
N LYS A 116 13.65 3.26 -47.80
CA LYS A 116 12.67 4.36 -47.70
C LYS A 116 11.50 4.12 -48.65
N GLN A 117 11.79 3.80 -49.90
CA GLN A 117 10.74 3.51 -50.89
C GLN A 117 9.85 2.35 -50.45
N VAL A 118 10.45 1.25 -49.98
CA VAL A 118 9.68 0.08 -49.49
C VAL A 118 8.83 0.43 -48.28
N THR A 119 9.34 1.29 -47.39
CA THR A 119 8.59 1.77 -46.22
C THR A 119 7.42 2.66 -46.64
N ASP A 120 7.64 3.58 -47.58
CA ASP A 120 6.60 4.47 -48.12
C ASP A 120 5.46 3.67 -48.77
N GLU A 121 5.77 2.62 -49.54
CA GLU A 121 4.77 1.73 -50.12
C GLU A 121 3.87 1.12 -49.01
N ILE A 122 4.47 0.63 -47.91
CA ILE A 122 3.71 -0.03 -46.83
C ILE A 122 2.90 0.97 -46.00
N VAL A 123 3.50 2.12 -45.66
CA VAL A 123 2.86 3.12 -44.79
C VAL A 123 1.66 3.77 -45.48
N ASN A 124 1.73 3.98 -46.79
CA ASN A 124 0.65 4.58 -47.59
C ASN A 124 -0.44 3.56 -47.99
N GLU A 125 -0.19 2.27 -47.85
CA GLU A 125 -1.16 1.24 -48.21
C GLU A 125 -2.25 1.11 -47.12
N LYS A 126 -3.50 1.46 -47.47
CA LYS A 126 -4.63 1.47 -46.54
C LYS A 126 -4.99 0.09 -45.94
N SER A 127 -4.68 -0.99 -46.65
CA SER A 127 -4.97 -2.37 -46.27
C SER A 127 -4.04 -2.92 -45.19
N VAL A 128 -2.92 -2.23 -44.91
CA VAL A 128 -1.92 -2.66 -43.91
C VAL A 128 -2.47 -2.53 -42.51
N ASN A 129 -2.40 -3.61 -41.76
CA ASN A 129 -2.87 -3.63 -40.36
C ASN A 129 -1.90 -2.91 -39.39
N GLU A 130 -2.42 -2.49 -38.24
CA GLU A 130 -1.68 -1.77 -37.21
C GLU A 130 -0.43 -2.54 -36.72
N LYS A 131 -0.49 -3.88 -36.67
CA LYS A 131 0.63 -4.72 -36.23
C LYS A 131 1.84 -4.59 -37.17
N HIS A 132 1.61 -4.57 -38.47
CA HIS A 132 2.69 -4.39 -39.44
C HIS A 132 3.28 -2.96 -39.38
N LEU A 133 2.44 -1.92 -39.24
CA LEU A 133 2.90 -0.55 -39.04
C LEU A 133 3.76 -0.42 -37.79
N LYS A 134 3.32 -1.00 -36.66
CA LYS A 134 4.14 -1.04 -35.43
C LYS A 134 5.46 -1.78 -35.65
N SER A 135 5.45 -2.86 -36.42
CA SER A 135 6.68 -3.62 -36.71
C SER A 135 7.69 -2.80 -37.51
N ILE A 136 7.24 -2.00 -38.49
CA ILE A 136 8.12 -1.09 -39.25
C ILE A 136 8.72 -0.03 -38.30
N LEU A 137 7.88 0.63 -37.50
CA LEU A 137 8.35 1.67 -36.58
C LEU A 137 9.37 1.10 -35.59
N ASN A 138 9.14 -0.13 -35.10
CA ASN A 138 10.12 -0.82 -34.26
C ASN A 138 11.44 -1.13 -34.99
N VAL A 139 11.40 -1.44 -36.29
CA VAL A 139 12.61 -1.64 -37.08
C VAL A 139 13.40 -0.32 -37.21
N LEU A 140 12.72 0.80 -37.47
CA LEU A 140 13.35 2.12 -37.52
C LEU A 140 13.97 2.51 -36.17
N LEU A 141 13.22 2.29 -35.09
CA LEU A 141 13.64 2.55 -33.71
C LEU A 141 14.92 1.77 -33.36
N LYS A 142 14.92 0.46 -33.61
CA LYS A 142 16.05 -0.45 -33.36
C LYS A 142 17.31 -0.09 -34.17
N ASN A 143 17.15 0.52 -35.32
CA ASN A 143 18.25 0.93 -36.19
C ASN A 143 18.59 2.43 -36.04
N ASN A 144 18.16 3.12 -34.99
CA ASN A 144 18.43 4.51 -34.65
C ASN A 144 18.05 5.50 -35.79
N LYS A 145 16.93 5.24 -36.50
CA LYS A 145 16.40 6.10 -37.56
C LYS A 145 15.30 7.03 -37.00
N GLU A 146 15.63 7.77 -35.94
CA GLU A 146 14.65 8.58 -35.19
C GLU A 146 13.99 9.68 -36.03
N LYS A 147 14.73 10.33 -36.91
CA LYS A 147 14.17 11.38 -37.77
C LYS A 147 13.07 10.80 -38.68
N GLU A 148 13.41 9.76 -39.43
CA GLU A 148 12.47 9.12 -40.34
C GLU A 148 11.33 8.43 -39.60
N LEU A 149 11.60 7.87 -38.41
CA LEU A 149 10.58 7.33 -37.52
C LEU A 149 9.51 8.39 -37.18
N ASN A 150 9.95 9.60 -36.79
CA ASN A 150 9.05 10.69 -36.45
C ASN A 150 8.24 11.16 -37.67
N ASP A 151 8.86 11.25 -38.85
CA ASP A 151 8.16 11.59 -40.09
C ASP A 151 7.05 10.57 -40.39
N TYR A 152 7.33 9.27 -40.30
CA TYR A 152 6.34 8.22 -40.54
C TYR A 152 5.25 8.21 -39.45
N ILE A 153 5.59 8.45 -38.20
CA ILE A 153 4.60 8.55 -37.09
C ILE A 153 3.60 9.68 -37.38
N ILE A 154 4.06 10.85 -37.81
CA ILE A 154 3.17 11.97 -38.16
C ILE A 154 2.19 11.55 -39.26
N ILE A 155 2.68 10.89 -40.31
CA ILE A 155 1.84 10.40 -41.41
C ILE A 155 0.81 9.37 -40.92
N ILE A 156 1.27 8.41 -40.12
CA ILE A 156 0.39 7.34 -39.61
C ILE A 156 -0.65 7.91 -38.63
N ARG A 157 -0.26 8.81 -37.71
CA ARG A 157 -1.18 9.44 -36.74
C ARG A 157 -2.25 10.29 -37.44
N LYS A 158 -1.89 10.97 -38.54
CA LYS A 158 -2.87 11.72 -39.36
C LYS A 158 -3.90 10.80 -40.02
N ASN A 159 -3.47 9.62 -40.47
CA ASN A 159 -4.31 8.70 -41.26
C ASN A 159 -5.03 7.63 -40.45
N ARG A 160 -4.62 7.39 -39.20
CA ARG A 160 -5.13 6.30 -38.31
C ARG A 160 -5.59 6.84 -36.96
N LYS A 161 -4.77 6.66 -35.91
CA LYS A 161 -5.05 7.06 -34.53
C LYS A 161 -4.01 8.06 -34.07
N LYS A 162 -4.44 9.13 -33.43
CA LYS A 162 -3.55 10.18 -32.91
C LYS A 162 -2.52 9.67 -31.89
N ASP A 163 -2.88 8.65 -31.10
CA ASP A 163 -2.00 8.02 -30.10
C ASP A 163 -1.24 6.81 -30.64
N PHE A 164 -1.23 6.62 -31.98
CA PHE A 164 -0.55 5.45 -32.57
C PHE A 164 0.93 5.43 -32.19
N PHE A 165 1.38 4.29 -31.63
CA PHE A 165 2.76 4.04 -31.20
C PHE A 165 3.27 4.92 -30.03
N SER A 166 2.40 5.69 -29.36
CA SER A 166 2.80 6.60 -28.27
C SER A 166 3.36 5.86 -27.05
N TYR A 167 2.78 4.71 -26.69
CA TYR A 167 3.29 3.93 -25.56
C TYR A 167 4.71 3.39 -25.81
N GLU A 168 4.95 2.86 -26.99
CA GLU A 168 6.26 2.33 -27.39
C GLU A 168 7.32 3.45 -27.45
N LEU A 169 6.96 4.63 -27.98
CA LEU A 169 7.83 5.81 -27.98
C LEU A 169 8.10 6.32 -26.57
N GLY A 170 7.08 6.45 -25.74
CA GLY A 170 7.25 6.87 -24.36
C GLY A 170 8.25 5.99 -23.60
N ASN A 171 8.17 4.65 -23.78
CA ASN A 171 9.16 3.75 -23.20
C ASN A 171 10.56 3.91 -23.80
N HIS A 172 10.67 4.12 -25.12
CA HIS A 172 11.97 4.34 -25.77
C HIS A 172 12.66 5.60 -25.24
N TYR A 173 11.94 6.71 -25.20
CA TYR A 173 12.45 7.97 -24.66
C TYR A 173 12.78 7.88 -23.16
N ALA A 174 11.99 7.11 -22.37
CA ALA A 174 12.29 6.87 -20.98
C ALA A 174 13.62 6.14 -20.78
N LEU A 175 13.91 5.12 -21.61
CA LEU A 175 15.19 4.39 -21.57
C LEU A 175 16.40 5.29 -21.90
N ASN A 176 16.19 6.30 -22.73
CA ASN A 176 17.22 7.27 -23.13
C ASN A 176 17.25 8.52 -22.23
N LEU A 177 16.45 8.55 -21.16
CA LEU A 177 16.28 9.69 -20.25
C LEU A 177 15.84 11.00 -20.95
N SER A 178 15.21 10.89 -22.12
CA SER A 178 14.54 12.00 -22.83
C SER A 178 13.18 12.26 -22.16
N VAL A 179 13.23 12.94 -21.00
CA VAL A 179 12.08 13.08 -20.09
C VAL A 179 10.90 13.77 -20.77
N LYS A 180 11.16 14.88 -21.46
CA LYS A 180 10.11 15.69 -22.11
C LYS A 180 9.34 14.89 -23.16
N GLU A 181 10.06 14.26 -24.05
CA GLU A 181 9.49 13.44 -25.13
C GLU A 181 8.72 12.25 -24.56
N SER A 182 9.30 11.58 -23.56
CA SER A 182 8.70 10.44 -22.91
C SER A 182 7.38 10.78 -22.22
N VAL A 183 7.38 11.81 -21.39
CA VAL A 183 6.18 12.22 -20.63
C VAL A 183 5.06 12.67 -21.58
N ASN A 184 5.39 13.44 -22.61
CA ASN A 184 4.41 13.87 -23.61
C ASN A 184 3.77 12.68 -24.36
N GLU A 185 4.55 11.69 -24.75
CA GLU A 185 4.04 10.48 -25.40
C GLU A 185 3.19 9.61 -24.46
N PHE A 186 3.57 9.51 -23.19
CA PHE A 186 2.77 8.84 -22.18
C PHE A 186 1.43 9.54 -21.91
N ILE A 187 1.43 10.89 -21.83
CA ILE A 187 0.20 11.66 -21.68
C ILE A 187 -0.70 11.47 -22.90
N LEU A 188 -0.13 11.59 -24.11
CA LEU A 188 -0.87 11.35 -25.34
C LEU A 188 -1.50 9.95 -25.37
N HIS A 189 -0.76 8.92 -24.95
CA HIS A 189 -1.30 7.57 -24.84
C HIS A 189 -2.45 7.50 -23.84
N LEU A 190 -2.31 8.14 -22.67
CA LEU A 190 -3.28 8.11 -21.61
C LEU A 190 -4.59 8.80 -21.99
N ASP A 191 -4.52 9.93 -22.71
CA ASP A 191 -5.71 10.69 -23.13
C ASP A 191 -6.63 9.88 -24.06
N TYR A 192 -6.06 8.97 -24.86
CA TYR A 192 -6.83 8.04 -25.70
C TYR A 192 -7.13 6.69 -25.02
N ASN A 193 -6.47 6.37 -23.90
CA ASN A 193 -6.60 5.10 -23.17
C ASN A 193 -6.71 5.32 -21.65
N PRO A 194 -7.75 6.01 -21.15
CA PRO A 194 -7.85 6.42 -19.74
C PRO A 194 -7.84 5.25 -18.75
N LYS A 195 -8.29 4.05 -19.17
CA LYS A 195 -8.24 2.83 -18.35
C LYS A 195 -6.81 2.39 -18.00
N ARG A 196 -5.80 2.96 -18.66
CA ARG A 196 -4.38 2.67 -18.40
C ARG A 196 -3.71 3.67 -17.46
N TYR A 197 -4.50 4.49 -16.75
CA TYR A 197 -4.01 5.55 -15.86
C TYR A 197 -2.90 5.06 -14.92
N ASN A 198 -3.16 4.03 -14.11
CA ASN A 198 -2.18 3.52 -13.15
C ASN A 198 -0.88 3.03 -13.81
N MET A 199 -0.98 2.40 -14.98
CA MET A 199 0.19 1.93 -15.72
C MET A 199 1.06 3.10 -16.19
N ILE A 200 0.46 4.11 -16.80
CA ILE A 200 1.17 5.29 -17.33
C ILE A 200 1.72 6.16 -16.20
N ARG A 201 0.90 6.43 -15.17
CA ARG A 201 1.34 7.13 -13.97
C ARG A 201 2.60 6.49 -13.38
N ASN A 202 2.60 5.15 -13.21
CA ASN A 202 3.75 4.45 -12.67
C ASN A 202 4.99 4.56 -13.58
N ARG A 203 4.81 4.66 -14.92
CA ARG A 203 5.92 4.91 -15.84
C ARG A 203 6.51 6.31 -15.68
N ILE A 204 5.66 7.32 -15.52
CA ILE A 204 6.10 8.71 -15.30
C ILE A 204 6.78 8.84 -13.93
N LEU A 205 6.26 8.18 -12.89
CA LEU A 205 6.85 8.23 -11.55
C LEU A 205 8.07 7.33 -11.36
N ALA A 206 8.39 6.47 -12.35
CA ALA A 206 9.57 5.60 -12.32
C ALA A 206 10.86 6.28 -12.83
N PHE A 207 10.81 7.55 -13.26
CA PHE A 207 12.02 8.30 -13.55
C PHE A 207 12.87 8.46 -12.29
N PRO A 208 14.21 8.56 -12.41
CA PRO A 208 15.09 8.78 -11.27
C PRO A 208 14.66 9.98 -10.43
N ASP A 209 14.70 9.84 -9.12
CA ASP A 209 14.34 10.89 -8.15
C ASP A 209 15.49 11.91 -8.05
N ILE A 210 15.66 12.69 -9.10
CA ILE A 210 16.66 13.74 -9.25
C ILE A 210 15.92 15.07 -9.44
N LYS A 211 16.29 16.09 -8.69
CA LYS A 211 15.61 17.39 -8.67
C LYS A 211 15.30 17.94 -10.07
N ASN A 212 16.27 17.99 -10.96
CA ASN A 212 16.08 18.52 -12.32
C ASN A 212 15.09 17.70 -13.15
N ILE A 213 15.05 16.37 -12.96
CA ILE A 213 14.11 15.48 -13.63
C ILE A 213 12.71 15.72 -13.08
N ASN A 214 12.57 15.76 -11.75
CA ASN A 214 11.29 16.01 -11.10
C ASN A 214 10.70 17.38 -11.46
N ASP A 215 11.52 18.43 -11.48
CA ASP A 215 11.10 19.77 -11.86
C ASP A 215 10.68 19.80 -13.35
N SER A 216 11.37 19.09 -14.22
CA SER A 216 11.00 18.95 -15.64
C SER A 216 9.67 18.22 -15.81
N ILE A 217 9.47 17.11 -15.08
CA ILE A 217 8.19 16.36 -15.12
C ILE A 217 7.03 17.26 -14.65
N LYS A 218 7.19 17.97 -13.52
CA LYS A 218 6.18 18.89 -13.01
C LYS A 218 5.83 19.98 -14.02
N SER A 219 6.84 20.61 -14.64
CA SER A 219 6.61 21.65 -15.66
C SER A 219 5.84 21.10 -16.86
N ILE A 220 6.20 19.93 -17.39
CA ILE A 220 5.51 19.31 -18.53
C ILE A 220 4.06 18.96 -18.18
N LEU A 221 3.82 18.41 -16.99
CA LEU A 221 2.48 18.08 -16.52
C LEU A 221 1.64 19.34 -16.29
N ASP A 222 2.29 20.41 -15.82
CA ASP A 222 1.62 21.68 -15.58
C ASP A 222 1.28 22.44 -16.87
N GLU A 223 2.15 22.41 -17.85
CA GLU A 223 1.91 23.00 -19.18
C GLU A 223 0.86 22.22 -20.00
N SER A 224 0.62 20.94 -19.66
CA SER A 224 -0.33 20.10 -20.38
C SER A 224 -1.78 20.50 -20.14
N ASN A 225 -2.58 20.51 -21.21
CA ASN A 225 -4.04 20.70 -21.14
C ASN A 225 -4.79 19.40 -20.80
N SER A 226 -4.09 18.28 -20.65
CA SER A 226 -4.68 16.99 -20.31
C SER A 226 -5.14 16.94 -18.84
N SER A 227 -6.40 16.62 -18.60
CA SER A 227 -6.89 16.38 -17.25
C SER A 227 -6.12 15.25 -16.56
N ASN A 228 -5.73 14.21 -17.30
CA ASN A 228 -4.94 13.11 -16.76
C ASN A 228 -3.54 13.55 -16.32
N ALA A 229 -2.89 14.47 -17.08
CA ALA A 229 -1.62 15.06 -16.68
C ALA A 229 -1.75 15.86 -15.38
N LYS A 230 -2.81 16.66 -15.24
CA LYS A 230 -3.08 17.43 -14.02
C LYS A 230 -3.38 16.54 -12.82
N LEU A 231 -4.04 15.39 -13.02
CA LEU A 231 -4.25 14.41 -11.95
C LEU A 231 -2.94 13.75 -11.50
N ILE A 232 -2.02 13.44 -12.43
CA ILE A 232 -0.69 12.94 -12.07
C ILE A 232 0.10 14.03 -11.32
N LEU A 233 0.01 15.29 -11.73
CA LEU A 233 0.62 16.43 -11.03
C LEU A 233 0.06 16.59 -9.60
N SER A 234 -1.26 16.39 -9.40
CA SER A 234 -1.89 16.36 -8.07
C SER A 234 -1.26 15.30 -7.16
N GLU A 235 -1.04 14.09 -7.68
CA GLU A 235 -0.40 13.02 -6.91
C GLU A 235 1.06 13.34 -6.56
N ILE A 236 1.81 13.98 -7.48
CA ILE A 236 3.17 14.45 -7.20
C ILE A 236 3.14 15.54 -6.12
N ALA A 237 2.24 16.52 -6.22
CA ALA A 237 2.08 17.57 -5.22
C ALA A 237 1.76 16.98 -3.83
N PHE A 238 0.90 15.94 -3.77
CA PHE A 238 0.61 15.24 -2.51
C PHE A 238 1.86 14.57 -1.92
N ARG A 239 2.65 13.86 -2.73
CA ARG A 239 3.91 13.23 -2.31
C ARG A 239 4.90 14.25 -1.76
N ASP A 240 4.96 15.42 -2.38
CA ASP A 240 5.84 16.52 -1.99
C ASP A 240 5.26 17.35 -0.82
N LYS A 241 4.18 16.87 -0.18
CA LYS A 241 3.45 17.52 0.93
C LYS A 241 2.83 18.87 0.59
N ASN A 242 2.65 19.20 -0.69
CA ASN A 242 1.92 20.37 -1.16
C ASN A 242 0.42 20.04 -1.26
N PHE A 243 -0.20 19.72 -0.13
CA PHE A 243 -1.55 19.16 -0.07
C PHE A 243 -2.63 20.11 -0.64
N ILE A 244 -2.47 21.43 -0.47
CA ILE A 244 -3.42 22.43 -0.99
C ILE A 244 -3.43 22.39 -2.52
N ILE A 245 -2.26 22.46 -3.16
CA ILE A 245 -2.15 22.38 -4.63
C ILE A 245 -2.70 21.05 -5.14
N SER A 246 -2.41 19.97 -4.42
CA SER A 246 -2.93 18.64 -4.75
C SER A 246 -4.46 18.62 -4.73
N TYR A 247 -5.09 19.21 -3.72
CA TYR A 247 -6.55 19.32 -3.62
C TYR A 247 -7.16 20.15 -4.75
N GLU A 248 -6.61 21.33 -5.04
CA GLU A 248 -7.09 22.22 -6.11
C GLU A 248 -7.06 21.52 -7.48
N LEU A 249 -5.97 20.82 -7.79
CA LEU A 249 -5.86 20.06 -9.02
C LEU A 249 -6.85 18.89 -9.07
N LEU A 250 -7.00 18.16 -7.97
CA LEU A 250 -7.94 17.05 -7.87
C LEU A 250 -9.38 17.53 -8.06
N GLN A 251 -9.78 18.60 -7.36
CA GLN A 251 -11.12 19.18 -7.44
C GLN A 251 -11.45 19.66 -8.85
N LYS A 252 -10.48 20.29 -9.52
CA LYS A 252 -10.69 20.89 -10.85
C LYS A 252 -10.73 19.86 -11.98
N TYR A 253 -9.94 18.78 -11.89
CA TYR A 253 -9.69 17.87 -13.01
C TYR A 253 -10.19 16.44 -12.82
N SER A 254 -10.66 16.05 -11.62
CA SER A 254 -11.22 14.73 -11.39
C SER A 254 -12.74 14.74 -11.57
N GLU A 255 -13.24 13.86 -12.44
CA GLU A 255 -14.67 13.54 -12.53
C GLU A 255 -15.05 12.37 -11.58
N ASP A 256 -14.08 11.69 -11.01
CA ASP A 256 -14.27 10.54 -10.13
C ASP A 256 -14.31 11.00 -8.66
N GLU A 257 -15.50 11.06 -8.11
CA GLU A 257 -15.74 11.46 -6.72
C GLU A 257 -15.06 10.51 -5.72
N THR A 258 -14.75 9.24 -6.10
CA THR A 258 -14.08 8.30 -5.20
C THR A 258 -12.66 8.74 -4.88
N LYS A 259 -11.97 9.39 -5.82
CA LYS A 259 -10.62 9.94 -5.61
C LYS A 259 -10.60 11.05 -4.55
N LEU A 260 -11.67 11.82 -4.44
CA LEU A 260 -11.79 12.83 -3.40
C LEU A 260 -11.89 12.18 -2.01
N LEU A 261 -12.66 11.10 -1.88
CA LEU A 261 -12.76 10.35 -0.62
C LEU A 261 -11.44 9.67 -0.25
N GLU A 262 -10.70 9.14 -1.24
CA GLU A 262 -9.35 8.58 -1.05
C GLU A 262 -8.33 9.66 -0.65
N PHE A 263 -8.46 10.87 -1.19
CA PHE A 263 -7.64 12.02 -0.82
C PHE A 263 -7.86 12.42 0.64
N ILE A 264 -9.11 12.51 1.08
CA ILE A 264 -9.47 12.77 2.49
C ILE A 264 -8.83 11.71 3.40
N ASP A 265 -8.96 10.41 3.06
CA ASP A 265 -8.34 9.33 3.84
C ASP A 265 -6.81 9.48 3.90
N SER A 266 -6.21 9.92 2.80
CA SER A 266 -4.77 10.16 2.72
C SER A 266 -4.33 11.35 3.58
N LEU A 267 -5.09 12.43 3.63
CA LEU A 267 -4.85 13.56 4.54
C LEU A 267 -4.92 13.12 6.01
N ILE A 268 -5.97 12.38 6.38
CA ILE A 268 -6.14 11.85 7.75
C ILE A 268 -4.95 10.97 8.13
N LYS A 269 -4.52 10.07 7.22
CA LYS A 269 -3.35 9.21 7.44
C LYS A 269 -2.06 10.00 7.63
N ASN A 270 -1.90 11.13 6.92
CA ASN A 270 -0.75 12.04 7.07
C ASN A 270 -0.90 13.00 8.25
N LYS A 271 -1.98 12.91 9.04
CA LYS A 271 -2.28 13.76 10.20
C LYS A 271 -2.57 15.24 9.85
N GLU A 272 -2.93 15.52 8.62
CA GLU A 272 -3.33 16.84 8.13
C GLU A 272 -4.82 17.08 8.41
N TYR A 273 -5.17 17.11 9.70
CA TYR A 273 -6.57 17.06 10.16
C TYR A 273 -7.36 18.31 9.82
N GLU A 274 -6.77 19.52 9.93
CA GLU A 274 -7.43 20.79 9.62
C GLU A 274 -7.79 20.86 8.14
N LEU A 275 -6.86 20.48 7.26
CA LEU A 275 -7.13 20.44 5.83
C LEU A 275 -8.15 19.35 5.48
N ALA A 276 -8.06 18.18 6.12
CA ALA A 276 -9.03 17.10 5.93
C ALA A 276 -10.44 17.58 6.30
N GLN A 277 -10.61 18.27 7.42
CA GLN A 277 -11.89 18.86 7.83
C GLN A 277 -12.42 19.85 6.78
N THR A 278 -11.59 20.79 6.34
CA THR A 278 -11.96 21.78 5.32
C THR A 278 -12.40 21.10 4.01
N VAL A 279 -11.66 20.09 3.55
CA VAL A 279 -12.00 19.35 2.33
C VAL A 279 -13.31 18.58 2.48
N ILE A 280 -13.57 17.98 3.65
CA ILE A 280 -14.82 17.27 3.93
C ILE A 280 -16.00 18.24 3.94
N GLU A 281 -15.89 19.38 4.66
CA GLU A 281 -16.93 20.40 4.73
C GLU A 281 -17.26 20.97 3.34
N ASN A 282 -16.25 21.33 2.56
CA ASN A 282 -16.42 21.75 1.16
C ASN A 282 -17.11 20.67 0.30
N THR A 283 -16.86 19.40 0.57
CA THR A 283 -17.50 18.30 -0.16
C THR A 283 -18.97 18.17 0.22
N ILE A 284 -19.32 18.36 1.49
CA ILE A 284 -20.71 18.32 1.98
C ILE A 284 -21.53 19.46 1.38
N ASP A 285 -20.94 20.66 1.28
CA ASP A 285 -21.60 21.87 0.78
C ASP A 285 -21.65 21.95 -0.76
N SER A 286 -21.02 21.03 -1.45
CA SER A 286 -20.93 20.99 -2.92
C SER A 286 -21.98 20.09 -3.57
N ASN A 287 -22.15 20.19 -4.90
CA ASN A 287 -23.11 19.41 -5.70
C ASN A 287 -22.55 18.02 -6.07
N TYR A 288 -22.00 17.28 -5.10
CA TYR A 288 -21.61 15.88 -5.31
C TYR A 288 -22.81 14.92 -5.18
N SER A 289 -22.59 13.65 -5.55
CA SER A 289 -23.63 12.62 -5.39
C SER A 289 -24.02 12.44 -3.92
N SER A 290 -25.27 12.11 -3.66
CA SER A 290 -25.78 11.86 -2.30
C SER A 290 -24.95 10.82 -1.56
N LYS A 291 -24.38 9.84 -2.28
CA LYS A 291 -23.50 8.81 -1.71
C LYS A 291 -22.18 9.42 -1.22
N THR A 292 -21.58 10.31 -2.00
CA THR A 292 -20.32 10.97 -1.63
C THR A 292 -20.52 11.92 -0.46
N ILE A 293 -21.60 12.71 -0.47
CA ILE A 293 -21.98 13.59 0.65
C ILE A 293 -22.18 12.77 1.93
N GLN A 294 -22.94 11.67 1.88
CA GLN A 294 -23.15 10.81 3.05
C GLN A 294 -21.85 10.19 3.55
N SER A 295 -20.97 9.75 2.64
CA SER A 295 -19.66 9.22 3.02
C SER A 295 -18.79 10.29 3.69
N SER A 296 -18.85 11.54 3.20
CA SER A 296 -18.12 12.66 3.76
C SER A 296 -18.63 13.05 5.16
N ILE A 297 -19.94 13.03 5.38
CA ILE A 297 -20.53 13.26 6.71
C ILE A 297 -20.05 12.21 7.72
N ILE A 298 -20.00 10.94 7.32
CA ILE A 298 -19.46 9.86 8.18
C ILE A 298 -17.97 10.11 8.47
N LYS A 299 -17.18 10.46 7.45
CA LYS A 299 -15.76 10.77 7.61
C LYS A 299 -15.51 11.98 8.53
N LEU A 300 -16.39 12.97 8.52
CA LEU A 300 -16.30 14.12 9.42
C LEU A 300 -16.42 13.68 10.89
N ALA A 301 -17.43 12.88 11.20
CA ALA A 301 -17.60 12.34 12.55
C ALA A 301 -16.41 11.46 12.98
N GLU A 302 -15.91 10.60 12.06
CA GLU A 302 -14.72 9.77 12.30
C GLU A 302 -13.45 10.62 12.51
N LEU A 303 -13.30 11.72 11.76
CA LEU A 303 -12.19 12.65 11.94
C LEU A 303 -12.24 13.33 13.32
N TYR A 304 -13.41 13.78 13.76
CA TYR A 304 -13.56 14.32 15.11
C TYR A 304 -13.18 13.31 16.18
N GLU A 305 -13.58 12.03 16.03
CA GLU A 305 -13.15 10.98 16.93
C GLU A 305 -11.63 10.77 16.94
N ILE A 306 -10.96 10.86 15.78
CA ILE A 306 -9.51 10.71 15.68
C ILE A 306 -8.80 11.85 16.42
N ILE A 307 -9.27 13.10 16.26
CA ILE A 307 -8.71 14.26 16.94
C ILE A 307 -8.88 14.13 18.45
N ILE A 308 -10.08 13.77 18.91
CA ILE A 308 -10.40 13.56 20.33
C ILE A 308 -9.58 12.41 20.94
N LYS A 309 -9.26 11.38 20.16
CA LYS A 309 -8.50 10.21 20.62
C LYS A 309 -6.99 10.44 20.68
N LYS A 310 -6.47 11.59 20.24
CA LYS A 310 -5.04 11.91 20.25
C LYS A 310 -4.52 11.99 21.70
N GLU A 311 -3.44 11.27 22.02
CA GLU A 311 -2.82 11.36 23.35
C GLU A 311 -2.22 12.76 23.59
N LYS A 312 -2.46 13.32 24.79
CA LYS A 312 -2.00 14.68 25.15
C LYS A 312 -0.48 14.78 25.18
N HIS A 313 0.18 13.74 25.65
CA HIS A 313 1.65 13.67 25.72
C HIS A 313 2.11 12.58 24.75
N ASN A 314 2.73 13.00 23.65
CA ASN A 314 3.36 12.08 22.70
C ASN A 314 4.80 11.87 23.13
N LEU A 315 5.12 10.71 23.67
CA LEU A 315 6.46 10.29 24.01
C LEU A 315 6.94 9.30 22.95
N PRO A 316 7.65 9.76 21.88
CA PRO A 316 7.80 8.99 20.64
C PRO A 316 8.54 7.68 20.78
N ILE A 317 9.48 7.57 21.73
CA ILE A 317 10.29 6.37 21.93
C ILE A 317 9.65 5.47 22.98
N SER A 318 9.36 6.01 24.17
CA SER A 318 8.75 5.22 25.24
C SER A 318 7.33 4.76 24.94
N SER A 319 6.61 5.47 24.04
CA SER A 319 5.32 4.98 23.53
C SER A 319 5.43 3.68 22.71
N LYS A 320 6.63 3.39 22.16
CA LYS A 320 6.97 2.13 21.50
C LYS A 320 7.37 1.05 22.49
N ILE A 321 7.72 1.42 23.73
CA ILE A 321 7.84 0.46 24.83
C ILE A 321 6.46 -0.17 24.99
N TYR A 322 6.49 -1.47 24.93
CA TYR A 322 5.29 -2.27 24.88
C TYR A 322 4.33 -1.96 26.05
N LYS A 323 3.16 -1.43 25.72
CA LYS A 323 2.05 -1.28 26.69
C LYS A 323 1.11 -2.47 26.55
N ASN A 324 0.66 -3.01 27.68
CA ASN A 324 -0.38 -4.04 27.64
C ASN A 324 -1.74 -3.37 27.37
N GLU A 325 -2.22 -3.46 26.13
CA GLU A 325 -3.48 -2.85 25.70
C GLU A 325 -4.69 -3.62 26.24
N LEU A 326 -4.55 -4.93 26.45
CA LEU A 326 -5.63 -5.77 26.96
C LEU A 326 -6.04 -5.40 28.39
N LEU A 327 -5.07 -5.02 29.23
CA LEU A 327 -5.29 -4.65 30.63
C LEU A 327 -5.37 -3.13 30.84
N ASP A 328 -5.23 -2.31 29.79
CA ASP A 328 -5.32 -0.85 29.93
C ASP A 328 -6.78 -0.38 30.02
N SER A 329 -6.95 0.86 30.51
CA SER A 329 -8.28 1.47 30.63
C SER A 329 -8.90 1.71 29.24
N PRO A 330 -10.14 1.27 29.01
CA PRO A 330 -10.84 1.63 27.78
C PRO A 330 -11.29 3.09 27.73
N PHE A 331 -11.28 3.80 28.89
CA PHE A 331 -11.78 5.17 29.00
C PHE A 331 -10.74 6.19 28.58
N LYS A 332 -11.18 7.17 27.81
CA LYS A 332 -10.39 8.32 27.35
C LYS A 332 -10.86 9.60 28.06
N ARG A 333 -9.92 10.51 28.31
CA ARG A 333 -10.24 11.86 28.77
C ARG A 333 -10.21 12.80 27.59
N ILE A 334 -11.13 13.73 27.56
CA ILE A 334 -11.18 14.84 26.61
C ILE A 334 -10.91 16.14 27.35
N ASN A 335 -10.39 17.12 26.64
CA ASN A 335 -10.23 18.50 27.12
C ASN A 335 -11.45 19.35 26.71
N ASN A 336 -11.49 20.60 27.18
CA ASN A 336 -12.61 21.50 26.90
C ASN A 336 -12.73 21.85 25.40
N GLU A 337 -11.61 21.88 24.66
CA GLU A 337 -11.58 22.18 23.22
C GLU A 337 -12.18 21.02 22.39
N GLU A 338 -12.07 19.79 22.91
CA GLU A 338 -12.59 18.59 22.25
C GLU A 338 -14.09 18.37 22.48
N ILE A 339 -14.71 19.07 23.43
CA ILE A 339 -16.14 18.89 23.76
C ILE A 339 -17.01 19.22 22.56
N LEU A 340 -16.75 20.32 21.86
CA LEU A 340 -17.52 20.72 20.68
C LEU A 340 -17.42 19.70 19.56
N LEU A 341 -16.20 19.17 19.31
CA LEU A 341 -15.99 18.12 18.31
C LEU A 341 -16.77 16.84 18.66
N LEU A 342 -16.81 16.49 19.96
CA LEU A 342 -17.57 15.36 20.45
C LEU A 342 -19.07 15.52 20.25
N GLU A 343 -19.62 16.69 20.56
CA GLU A 343 -21.05 17.02 20.39
C GLU A 343 -21.44 16.96 18.90
N ASN A 344 -20.59 17.50 18.03
CA ASN A 344 -20.79 17.43 16.57
C ASN A 344 -20.78 15.97 16.07
N ALA A 345 -19.82 15.15 16.52
CA ALA A 345 -19.77 13.74 16.16
C ALA A 345 -21.02 12.98 16.60
N ILE A 346 -21.47 13.20 17.83
CA ILE A 346 -22.70 12.59 18.37
C ILE A 346 -23.91 12.99 17.53
N THR A 347 -24.05 14.28 17.23
CA THR A 347 -25.17 14.81 16.42
C THR A 347 -25.22 14.17 15.04
N ILE A 348 -24.06 14.02 14.40
CA ILE A 348 -23.95 13.37 13.08
C ILE A 348 -24.38 11.90 13.20
N TYR A 349 -23.85 11.16 14.17
CA TYR A 349 -24.20 9.74 14.33
C TYR A 349 -25.67 9.54 14.67
N ASP A 350 -26.27 10.35 15.56
CA ASP A 350 -27.70 10.28 15.89
C ASP A 350 -28.58 10.52 14.64
N SER A 351 -28.21 11.48 13.80
CA SER A 351 -28.89 11.72 12.52
C SER A 351 -28.79 10.53 11.56
N LEU A 352 -27.61 9.93 11.41
CA LEU A 352 -27.39 8.76 10.54
C LEU A 352 -28.14 7.52 11.03
N ILE A 353 -28.21 7.33 12.34
CA ILE A 353 -28.96 6.21 12.97
C ILE A 353 -30.45 6.39 12.75
N THR A 354 -30.96 7.61 12.97
CA THR A 354 -32.39 7.92 12.85
C THR A 354 -32.86 7.79 11.40
N ASN A 355 -32.11 8.33 10.46
CA ASN A 355 -32.49 8.39 9.05
C ASN A 355 -32.22 7.08 8.29
N ASN A 356 -31.07 6.44 8.56
CA ASN A 356 -30.54 5.34 7.72
C ASN A 356 -30.43 4.00 8.46
N LYS A 357 -30.65 3.96 9.78
CA LYS A 357 -30.41 2.77 10.65
C LYS A 357 -28.99 2.22 10.48
N ASP A 358 -28.00 3.12 10.29
CA ASP A 358 -26.62 2.74 9.98
C ASP A 358 -25.94 2.04 11.16
N ILE A 359 -25.55 0.79 10.95
CA ILE A 359 -24.92 -0.06 11.96
C ILE A 359 -23.54 0.48 12.39
N LYS A 360 -22.76 1.02 11.44
CA LYS A 360 -21.43 1.59 11.75
C LYS A 360 -21.57 2.81 12.65
N SER A 361 -22.47 3.73 12.34
CA SER A 361 -22.76 4.89 13.16
C SER A 361 -23.28 4.49 14.54
N THR A 362 -24.16 3.47 14.63
CA THR A 362 -24.63 2.93 15.91
C THR A 362 -23.48 2.39 16.73
N TYR A 363 -22.53 1.67 16.12
CA TYR A 363 -21.34 1.15 16.80
C TYR A 363 -20.42 2.28 17.29
N ASN A 364 -20.15 3.28 16.45
CA ASN A 364 -19.29 4.41 16.82
C ASN A 364 -19.90 5.23 17.95
N LEU A 365 -21.20 5.52 17.89
CA LEU A 365 -21.90 6.20 18.99
C LEU A 365 -21.85 5.39 20.29
N ALA A 366 -22.02 4.06 20.22
CA ALA A 366 -21.89 3.19 21.38
C ALA A 366 -20.47 3.24 21.97
N GLN A 367 -19.43 3.30 21.12
CA GLN A 367 -18.03 3.49 21.55
C GLN A 367 -17.82 4.84 22.26
N ILE A 368 -18.35 5.92 21.72
CA ILE A 368 -18.28 7.25 22.32
C ILE A 368 -18.95 7.24 23.70
N LYS A 369 -20.19 6.74 23.79
CA LYS A 369 -20.92 6.63 25.06
C LYS A 369 -20.15 5.84 26.10
N TYR A 370 -19.57 4.71 25.71
CA TYR A 370 -18.79 3.85 26.61
C TYR A 370 -17.47 4.51 27.01
N LYS A 371 -16.62 4.83 26.03
CA LYS A 371 -15.19 5.11 26.28
C LYS A 371 -14.91 6.57 26.62
N ILE A 372 -15.78 7.50 26.21
CA ILE A 372 -15.59 8.94 26.43
C ILE A 372 -16.57 9.46 27.48
N LEU A 373 -17.88 9.22 27.29
CA LEU A 373 -18.90 9.72 28.21
C LEU A 373 -19.05 8.88 29.47
N GLY A 374 -18.60 7.61 29.50
CA GLY A 374 -18.80 6.69 30.59
C GLY A 374 -20.28 6.25 30.78
N ASP A 375 -21.12 6.48 29.73
CA ASP A 375 -22.51 6.03 29.71
C ASP A 375 -22.58 4.53 29.39
N LEU A 376 -22.38 3.72 30.43
CA LEU A 376 -22.35 2.25 30.33
C LEU A 376 -23.71 1.66 29.94
N ASP A 377 -24.81 2.26 30.38
CA ASP A 377 -26.16 1.76 30.11
C ASP A 377 -26.63 2.13 28.71
N GLY A 378 -26.42 3.38 28.29
CA GLY A 378 -26.71 3.81 26.93
C GLY A 378 -25.91 3.03 25.87
N SER A 379 -24.60 2.83 26.10
CA SER A 379 -23.76 2.04 25.22
C SER A 379 -24.18 0.56 25.16
N THR A 380 -24.54 -0.04 26.30
CA THR A 380 -25.05 -1.42 26.35
C THR A 380 -26.30 -1.59 25.49
N LYS A 381 -27.23 -0.62 25.51
CA LYS A 381 -28.43 -0.65 24.66
C LYS A 381 -28.08 -0.66 23.18
N LEU A 382 -27.17 0.22 22.75
CA LEU A 382 -26.76 0.33 21.36
C LEU A 382 -26.01 -0.93 20.87
N PHE A 383 -25.07 -1.48 21.66
CA PHE A 383 -24.41 -2.73 21.29
C PHE A 383 -25.37 -3.91 21.21
N ASN A 384 -26.32 -4.03 22.14
CA ASN A 384 -27.35 -5.05 22.07
C ASN A 384 -28.26 -4.90 20.83
N ASP A 385 -28.59 -3.67 20.43
CA ASP A 385 -29.34 -3.41 19.21
C ASP A 385 -28.59 -3.92 17.98
N ILE A 386 -27.26 -3.70 17.90
CA ILE A 386 -26.42 -4.24 16.83
C ILE A 386 -26.43 -5.77 16.86
N ILE A 387 -26.23 -6.40 18.02
CA ILE A 387 -26.22 -7.86 18.16
C ILE A 387 -27.53 -8.48 17.69
N LEU A 388 -28.67 -7.85 18.00
CA LEU A 388 -29.98 -8.33 17.60
C LEU A 388 -30.27 -8.15 16.09
N LYS A 389 -29.74 -7.08 15.48
CA LYS A 389 -29.99 -6.73 14.05
C LYS A 389 -28.98 -7.32 13.08
N THR A 390 -27.90 -7.90 13.56
CA THR A 390 -26.81 -8.41 12.71
C THR A 390 -26.53 -9.89 13.02
N ASN A 391 -25.66 -10.50 12.22
CA ASN A 391 -25.15 -11.85 12.42
C ASN A 391 -23.63 -11.89 12.18
N ASN A 392 -23.02 -13.06 12.27
CA ASN A 392 -21.57 -13.28 12.16
C ASN A 392 -20.93 -12.82 10.84
N SER A 393 -21.70 -12.53 9.80
CA SER A 393 -21.18 -11.97 8.55
C SER A 393 -20.92 -10.46 8.66
N ASN A 394 -21.52 -9.78 9.63
CA ASN A 394 -21.31 -8.37 9.88
C ASN A 394 -20.10 -8.17 10.81
N PRO A 395 -19.11 -7.34 10.44
CA PRO A 395 -17.91 -7.12 11.23
C PRO A 395 -18.18 -6.55 12.63
N PHE A 396 -19.30 -5.80 12.80
CA PHE A 396 -19.66 -5.19 14.08
C PHE A 396 -20.36 -6.15 15.03
N HIS A 397 -20.81 -7.33 14.58
CA HIS A 397 -21.51 -8.30 15.45
C HIS A 397 -20.61 -8.82 16.57
N SER A 398 -19.51 -9.47 16.23
CA SER A 398 -18.55 -10.00 17.22
C SER A 398 -17.93 -8.88 18.07
N SER A 399 -17.60 -7.74 17.44
CA SER A 399 -17.06 -6.58 18.16
C SER A 399 -18.05 -6.04 19.20
N SER A 400 -19.35 -5.98 18.90
CA SER A 400 -20.39 -5.52 19.85
C SER A 400 -20.55 -6.48 21.02
N ILE A 401 -20.43 -7.79 20.78
CA ILE A 401 -20.44 -8.79 21.87
C ILE A 401 -19.24 -8.57 22.81
N ILE A 402 -18.04 -8.40 22.24
CA ILE A 402 -16.81 -8.15 23.02
C ILE A 402 -16.92 -6.84 23.82
N GLU A 403 -17.45 -5.76 23.23
CA GLU A 403 -17.63 -4.49 23.95
C GLU A 403 -18.71 -4.60 25.04
N THR A 404 -19.75 -5.40 24.84
CA THR A 404 -20.72 -5.70 25.91
C THR A 404 -20.04 -6.41 27.07
N VAL A 405 -19.15 -7.36 26.81
CA VAL A 405 -18.33 -8.02 27.84
C VAL A 405 -17.41 -7.01 28.55
N ASN A 406 -16.76 -6.11 27.80
CA ASN A 406 -15.93 -5.03 28.36
C ASN A 406 -16.70 -4.12 29.28
N ILE A 407 -17.93 -3.76 28.91
CA ILE A 407 -18.81 -2.95 29.78
C ILE A 407 -19.16 -3.70 31.07
N MET A 408 -19.41 -5.02 31.04
CA MET A 408 -19.64 -5.82 32.23
C MET A 408 -18.40 -5.83 33.14
N ILE A 409 -17.20 -5.95 32.60
CA ILE A 409 -15.94 -5.81 33.35
C ILE A 409 -15.86 -4.42 33.99
N SER A 410 -16.18 -3.36 33.24
CA SER A 410 -16.17 -1.97 33.71
C SER A 410 -17.19 -1.74 34.86
N LYS A 411 -18.31 -2.46 34.83
CA LYS A 411 -19.30 -2.45 35.92
C LYS A 411 -18.88 -3.28 37.16
N GLY A 412 -17.85 -4.14 37.01
CA GLY A 412 -17.42 -5.08 38.05
C GLY A 412 -18.14 -6.42 38.02
N ASP A 413 -19.01 -6.66 37.06
CA ASP A 413 -19.81 -7.87 36.90
C ASP A 413 -19.01 -9.01 36.22
N LEU A 414 -17.84 -9.38 36.78
CA LEU A 414 -16.89 -10.33 36.15
C LEU A 414 -17.51 -11.70 35.85
N LEU A 415 -18.34 -12.24 36.76
CA LEU A 415 -19.01 -13.54 36.56
C LEU A 415 -20.03 -13.45 35.40
N LYS A 416 -20.76 -12.35 35.29
CA LYS A 416 -21.66 -12.11 34.16
C LYS A 416 -20.88 -11.95 32.85
N ALA A 417 -19.75 -11.25 32.91
CA ALA A 417 -18.84 -11.11 31.75
C ALA A 417 -18.36 -12.48 31.27
N LYS A 418 -17.92 -13.37 32.18
CA LYS A 418 -17.50 -14.76 31.88
C LYS A 418 -18.65 -15.57 31.27
N ALA A 419 -19.83 -15.53 31.88
CA ALA A 419 -21.01 -16.25 31.39
C ALA A 419 -21.48 -15.75 30.01
N THR A 420 -21.44 -14.42 29.78
CA THR A 420 -21.81 -13.83 28.50
C THR A 420 -20.78 -14.19 27.40
N LEU A 421 -19.50 -14.12 27.70
CA LEU A 421 -18.46 -14.54 26.80
C LEU A 421 -18.65 -16.01 26.37
N GLU A 422 -18.93 -16.88 27.34
CA GLU A 422 -19.15 -18.31 27.11
C GLU A 422 -20.40 -18.57 26.26
N LYS A 423 -21.50 -17.86 26.52
CA LYS A 423 -22.72 -17.92 25.69
C LYS A 423 -22.47 -17.67 24.20
N TYR A 424 -21.53 -16.79 23.88
CA TYR A 424 -21.22 -16.40 22.50
C TYR A 424 -19.94 -17.05 21.96
N ARG A 425 -19.41 -18.10 22.58
CA ARG A 425 -18.17 -18.82 22.22
C ARG A 425 -18.09 -19.15 20.73
N ASP A 426 -19.15 -19.74 20.18
CA ASP A 426 -19.19 -20.19 18.78
C ASP A 426 -19.54 -19.07 17.79
N VAL A 427 -20.00 -17.95 18.30
CA VAL A 427 -20.43 -16.78 17.53
C VAL A 427 -19.29 -15.80 17.28
N ILE A 428 -18.43 -15.62 18.28
CA ILE A 428 -17.31 -14.66 18.20
C ILE A 428 -16.29 -15.08 17.14
N LYS A 429 -16.01 -14.18 16.22
CA LYS A 429 -14.99 -14.35 15.18
C LYS A 429 -14.11 -13.11 15.10
N PRO A 430 -12.79 -13.27 14.88
CA PRO A 430 -12.07 -14.57 14.88
C PRO A 430 -12.04 -15.23 16.27
N LYS A 431 -11.84 -16.54 16.31
CA LYS A 431 -11.88 -17.34 17.59
C LYS A 431 -10.85 -16.89 18.63
N GLU A 432 -9.79 -16.27 18.18
CA GLU A 432 -8.73 -15.72 19.02
C GLU A 432 -9.26 -14.63 19.96
N LEU A 433 -10.21 -13.81 19.51
CA LEU A 433 -10.81 -12.77 20.35
C LEU A 433 -11.51 -13.37 21.58
N PHE A 434 -12.15 -14.52 21.43
CA PHE A 434 -12.74 -15.22 22.55
C PHE A 434 -11.66 -15.64 23.56
N LYS A 435 -10.58 -16.30 23.11
CA LYS A 435 -9.50 -16.79 23.98
C LYS A 435 -8.79 -15.64 24.70
N ILE A 436 -8.50 -14.55 24.00
CA ILE A 436 -7.88 -13.35 24.57
C ILE A 436 -8.78 -12.77 25.68
N LYS A 437 -10.06 -12.66 25.43
CA LYS A 437 -11.02 -12.11 26.38
C LYS A 437 -11.25 -13.04 27.59
N GLU A 438 -11.21 -14.36 27.36
CA GLU A 438 -11.22 -15.36 28.41
C GLU A 438 -10.01 -15.20 29.36
N ILE A 439 -8.80 -15.05 28.78
CA ILE A 439 -7.57 -14.80 29.56
C ILE A 439 -7.68 -13.51 30.37
N GLN A 440 -8.18 -12.42 29.79
CA GLN A 440 -8.38 -11.16 30.53
C GLN A 440 -9.32 -11.32 31.71
N ILE A 441 -10.45 -12.00 31.53
CA ILE A 441 -11.44 -12.21 32.59
C ILE A 441 -10.86 -13.11 33.70
N LEU A 442 -10.15 -14.19 33.36
CA LEU A 442 -9.51 -15.08 34.32
C LEU A 442 -8.45 -14.35 35.15
N PHE A 443 -7.69 -13.43 34.53
CA PHE A 443 -6.73 -12.57 35.21
C PHE A 443 -7.43 -11.70 36.27
N TYR A 444 -8.54 -11.09 35.94
CA TYR A 444 -9.30 -10.24 36.87
C TYR A 444 -10.06 -11.05 37.94
N LEU A 445 -10.43 -12.30 37.63
CA LEU A 445 -11.00 -13.22 38.61
C LEU A 445 -9.96 -13.88 39.53
N GLN A 446 -8.64 -13.66 39.21
CA GLN A 446 -7.52 -14.24 39.97
C GLN A 446 -7.50 -15.79 39.91
N GLU A 447 -8.07 -16.38 38.87
CA GLU A 447 -8.09 -17.82 38.62
C GLU A 447 -6.75 -18.30 38.03
N TRP A 448 -5.64 -18.18 38.80
CA TRP A 448 -4.26 -18.28 38.32
C TRP A 448 -3.90 -19.62 37.66
N ILE A 449 -4.42 -20.75 38.19
CA ILE A 449 -4.15 -22.08 37.64
C ILE A 449 -4.76 -22.19 36.25
N THR A 450 -6.05 -21.94 36.13
CA THR A 450 -6.80 -21.99 34.88
C THR A 450 -6.25 -20.97 33.88
N LEU A 451 -5.86 -19.77 34.35
CA LEU A 451 -5.26 -18.74 33.56
C LEU A 451 -3.95 -19.21 32.89
N ASN A 452 -3.03 -19.83 33.65
CA ASN A 452 -1.78 -20.36 33.12
C ASN A 452 -2.03 -21.42 32.04
N GLU A 453 -2.96 -22.36 32.28
CA GLU A 453 -3.33 -23.37 31.27
C GLU A 453 -3.85 -22.74 29.98
N LYS A 454 -4.69 -21.70 30.08
CA LYS A 454 -5.22 -20.99 28.91
C LYS A 454 -4.15 -20.20 28.17
N ILE A 455 -3.24 -19.54 28.89
CA ILE A 455 -2.10 -18.83 28.28
C ILE A 455 -1.20 -19.84 27.55
N ASP A 456 -0.86 -20.97 28.18
CA ASP A 456 0.01 -21.97 27.56
C ASP A 456 -0.63 -22.61 26.33
N SER A 457 -1.95 -22.83 26.35
CA SER A 457 -2.72 -23.26 25.18
C SER A 457 -2.70 -22.22 24.08
N PHE A 458 -2.93 -20.96 24.40
CA PHE A 458 -2.93 -19.86 23.44
C PHE A 458 -1.57 -19.67 22.75
N LEU A 459 -0.47 -19.73 23.51
CA LEU A 459 0.89 -19.55 23.00
C LEU A 459 1.38 -20.73 22.13
N LYS A 460 0.77 -21.92 22.25
CA LYS A 460 1.04 -23.07 21.40
C LYS A 460 0.32 -23.03 20.06
N ASP A 461 -0.78 -22.27 19.98
CA ASP A 461 -1.51 -22.09 18.74
C ASP A 461 -0.68 -21.25 17.75
N ASP A 462 -0.74 -21.57 16.45
CA ASP A 462 0.06 -20.91 15.39
C ASP A 462 -0.54 -19.55 14.96
N PHE A 463 -0.81 -18.69 15.93
CA PHE A 463 -1.38 -17.36 15.72
C PHE A 463 -0.29 -16.32 15.42
N LYS A 464 0.25 -16.33 14.21
CA LYS A 464 1.43 -15.52 13.82
C LYS A 464 1.21 -14.00 13.71
N ASN A 465 -0.04 -13.51 13.76
CA ASN A 465 -0.36 -12.08 13.52
C ASN A 465 -1.46 -11.55 14.44
N ILE A 466 -1.34 -11.74 15.76
CA ILE A 466 -2.35 -11.27 16.68
C ILE A 466 -1.85 -10.06 17.45
N ASN A 467 -2.62 -8.97 17.40
CA ASN A 467 -2.31 -7.71 18.10
C ASN A 467 -2.04 -7.88 19.62
N TYR A 468 -2.59 -8.93 20.25
CA TYR A 468 -2.50 -9.16 21.69
C TYR A 468 -1.52 -10.27 22.10
N TYR A 469 -0.70 -10.81 21.18
CA TYR A 469 0.24 -11.88 21.52
C TYR A 469 1.22 -11.45 22.62
N ASN A 470 1.78 -10.26 22.46
CA ASN A 470 2.69 -9.68 23.44
C ASN A 470 1.97 -9.35 24.77
N ASP A 471 0.68 -8.97 24.72
CA ASP A 471 -0.12 -8.75 25.93
C ASP A 471 -0.23 -10.01 26.77
N ILE A 472 -0.46 -11.14 26.12
CA ILE A 472 -0.54 -12.43 26.78
C ILE A 472 0.84 -12.85 27.35
N LEU A 473 1.92 -12.65 26.60
CA LEU A 473 3.28 -12.88 27.11
C LEU A 473 3.58 -12.02 28.34
N LYS A 474 3.16 -10.75 28.34
CA LYS A 474 3.37 -9.84 29.46
C LYS A 474 2.54 -10.26 30.68
N ILE A 475 1.32 -10.76 30.50
CA ILE A 475 0.53 -11.36 31.59
C ILE A 475 1.28 -12.55 32.18
N LYS A 476 1.82 -13.44 31.35
CA LYS A 476 2.64 -14.57 31.83
C LYS A 476 3.87 -14.10 32.62
N SER A 477 4.53 -13.06 32.14
CA SER A 477 5.67 -12.44 32.82
C SER A 477 5.28 -11.86 34.20
N TYR A 478 4.12 -11.22 34.32
CA TYR A 478 3.63 -10.75 35.64
C TYR A 478 3.48 -11.90 36.63
N ILE A 479 2.82 -12.99 36.24
CA ILE A 479 2.65 -14.15 37.07
C ILE A 479 4.01 -14.72 37.52
N ALA A 480 5.00 -14.74 36.63
CA ALA A 480 6.33 -15.22 36.94
C ALA A 480 7.09 -14.30 37.91
N VAL A 481 7.03 -12.97 37.71
CA VAL A 481 7.71 -11.98 38.59
C VAL A 481 7.18 -12.02 40.00
N PHE A 482 5.85 -12.11 40.17
CA PHE A 482 5.27 -12.21 41.51
C PHE A 482 5.50 -13.59 42.17
N GLY A 483 5.73 -14.65 41.36
CA GLY A 483 6.08 -15.99 41.87
C GLY A 483 5.15 -16.50 42.96
N ASN A 484 5.69 -16.68 44.17
CA ASN A 484 4.92 -17.16 45.34
C ASN A 484 4.18 -16.03 46.09
N GLU A 485 4.38 -14.77 45.75
CA GLU A 485 3.73 -13.62 46.38
C GLU A 485 2.30 -13.44 45.84
N LYS A 486 1.45 -14.43 46.07
CA LYS A 486 0.07 -14.47 45.53
C LYS A 486 -0.78 -13.29 45.98
N GLU A 487 -0.62 -12.82 47.21
CA GLU A 487 -1.36 -11.68 47.73
C GLU A 487 -0.99 -10.40 46.94
N GLN A 488 0.27 -10.20 46.67
CA GLN A 488 0.76 -9.06 45.88
C GLN A 488 0.27 -9.12 44.43
N LEU A 489 0.26 -10.32 43.86
CA LEU A 489 -0.29 -10.54 42.50
C LEU A 489 -1.81 -10.26 42.48
N ASN A 490 -2.56 -10.65 43.52
CA ASN A 490 -3.97 -10.32 43.66
C ASN A 490 -4.17 -8.79 43.74
N ASN A 491 -3.37 -8.10 44.56
CA ASN A 491 -3.42 -6.65 44.69
C ASN A 491 -3.09 -5.97 43.33
N TYR A 492 -2.11 -6.48 42.59
CA TYR A 492 -1.79 -5.97 41.25
C TYR A 492 -2.97 -6.17 40.31
N SER A 493 -3.57 -7.36 40.23
CA SER A 493 -4.80 -7.61 39.46
C SER A 493 -5.94 -6.66 39.87
N ASN A 494 -6.13 -6.43 41.17
CA ASN A 494 -7.12 -5.47 41.68
C ASN A 494 -6.84 -4.04 41.21
N SER A 495 -5.57 -3.62 41.17
CA SER A 495 -5.20 -2.31 40.66
C SER A 495 -5.59 -2.17 39.19
N LEU A 496 -5.29 -3.18 38.34
CA LEU A 496 -5.59 -3.15 36.91
C LEU A 496 -7.10 -3.19 36.64
N ILE A 497 -7.89 -3.94 37.39
CA ILE A 497 -9.35 -3.87 37.24
C ILE A 497 -9.91 -2.51 37.65
N LYS A 498 -9.38 -1.87 38.72
CA LYS A 498 -9.75 -0.49 39.08
C LYS A 498 -9.42 0.49 37.94
N LYS A 499 -8.27 0.34 37.33
CA LYS A 499 -7.88 1.10 36.13
C LYS A 499 -8.88 0.88 34.97
N PHE A 500 -9.26 -0.36 34.69
CA PHE A 500 -10.24 -0.73 33.67
C PHE A 500 -11.65 -0.18 33.98
N GLN A 501 -12.02 -0.01 35.26
CA GLN A 501 -13.25 0.59 35.72
C GLN A 501 -13.25 2.12 35.78
N ASN A 502 -12.21 2.79 35.23
CA ASN A 502 -11.97 4.23 35.32
C ASN A 502 -11.77 4.76 36.76
N LYS A 503 -11.52 3.89 37.74
CA LYS A 503 -11.23 4.24 39.14
C LYS A 503 -9.74 4.48 39.32
N ARG A 504 -9.22 5.47 38.58
CA ARG A 504 -7.77 5.72 38.47
C ARG A 504 -7.11 6.00 39.82
N TYR A 505 -7.77 6.78 40.66
CA TYR A 505 -7.24 7.10 41.99
C TYR A 505 -7.02 5.85 42.83
N GLU A 506 -8.01 4.93 42.89
CA GLU A 506 -7.89 3.66 43.60
C GLU A 506 -6.77 2.79 43.00
N SER A 507 -6.63 2.77 41.66
CA SER A 507 -5.55 2.04 41.00
C SER A 507 -4.17 2.60 41.37
N ILE A 508 -3.98 3.92 41.30
CA ILE A 508 -2.72 4.58 41.68
C ILE A 508 -2.35 4.27 43.14
N LYS A 509 -3.32 4.35 44.05
CA LYS A 509 -3.07 4.05 45.46
C LYS A 509 -2.53 2.63 45.65
N ILE A 510 -3.16 1.62 45.06
CA ILE A 510 -2.72 0.23 45.15
C ILE A 510 -1.31 0.04 44.53
N ILE A 511 -1.05 0.64 43.36
CA ILE A 511 0.26 0.56 42.70
C ILE A 511 1.34 1.25 43.56
N SER A 512 1.03 2.40 44.16
CA SER A 512 1.95 3.11 45.07
C SER A 512 2.30 2.24 46.30
N GLU A 513 1.33 1.55 46.87
CA GLU A 513 1.57 0.60 47.96
C GLU A 513 2.47 -0.56 47.54
N LEU A 514 2.22 -1.14 46.34
CA LEU A 514 3.04 -2.22 45.77
C LEU A 514 4.46 -1.76 45.39
N SER A 515 4.66 -0.49 45.04
CA SER A 515 5.97 0.07 44.72
C SER A 515 6.95 0.14 45.90
N ASN A 516 6.42 -0.05 47.13
CA ASN A 516 7.20 -0.14 48.35
C ASN A 516 7.42 -1.60 48.83
N ASN A 517 7.21 -2.59 47.93
CA ASN A 517 7.41 -4.00 48.22
C ASN A 517 8.87 -4.30 48.61
N ILE A 518 9.08 -5.26 49.50
CA ILE A 518 10.41 -5.71 49.92
C ILE A 518 11.17 -6.36 48.78
N ASN A 519 10.47 -7.08 47.89
CA ASN A 519 11.04 -7.63 46.70
C ASN A 519 11.37 -6.48 45.71
N LYS A 520 12.67 -6.23 45.51
CA LYS A 520 13.18 -5.12 44.68
C LYS A 520 12.74 -5.19 43.23
N GLU A 521 12.57 -6.39 42.68
CA GLU A 521 12.12 -6.59 41.30
C GLU A 521 10.65 -6.17 41.12
N ILE A 522 9.77 -6.63 42.03
CA ILE A 522 8.37 -6.23 42.09
C ILE A 522 8.27 -4.71 42.31
N ALA A 523 9.03 -4.17 43.28
CA ALA A 523 9.01 -2.75 43.58
C ALA A 523 9.44 -1.90 42.38
N SER A 524 10.50 -2.26 41.67
CA SER A 524 10.99 -1.51 40.47
C SER A 524 9.95 -1.51 39.36
N LYS A 525 9.35 -2.66 39.08
CA LYS A 525 8.27 -2.78 38.09
C LYS A 525 7.06 -1.93 38.45
N MET A 526 6.66 -1.95 39.70
CA MET A 526 5.52 -1.17 40.18
C MET A 526 5.80 0.33 40.20
N LYS A 527 7.04 0.75 40.50
CA LYS A 527 7.48 2.16 40.36
C LYS A 527 7.39 2.64 38.92
N TYR A 528 7.85 1.84 37.97
CA TYR A 528 7.72 2.20 36.56
C TYR A 528 6.26 2.38 36.13
N GLU A 529 5.36 1.44 36.50
CA GLU A 529 3.94 1.59 36.19
C GLU A 529 3.28 2.75 36.97
N HIS A 530 3.70 3.01 38.22
CA HIS A 530 3.24 4.16 38.99
C HIS A 530 3.58 5.48 38.27
N ALA A 531 4.84 5.64 37.83
CA ALA A 531 5.27 6.82 37.08
C ALA A 531 4.44 7.03 35.79
N GLN A 532 4.15 5.96 35.04
CA GLN A 532 3.28 6.06 33.86
C GLN A 532 1.85 6.54 34.20
N LEU A 533 1.30 6.11 35.33
CA LEU A 533 -0.02 6.56 35.78
C LEU A 533 0.00 8.02 36.25
N LEU A 534 1.08 8.47 36.89
CA LEU A 534 1.27 9.85 37.31
C LEU A 534 1.41 10.79 36.10
N ILE A 535 2.15 10.38 35.05
CA ILE A 535 2.23 11.14 33.79
C ILE A 535 0.83 11.31 33.17
N LYS A 536 0.04 10.25 33.12
CA LYS A 536 -1.37 10.31 32.63
C LYS A 536 -2.26 11.22 33.52
N LYS A 537 -1.91 11.39 34.78
CA LYS A 537 -2.58 12.31 35.72
C LYS A 537 -2.08 13.74 35.58
N ASN A 538 -0.94 13.96 34.93
CA ASN A 538 -0.17 15.21 34.81
C ASN A 538 0.61 15.60 36.08
N ASP A 539 0.91 14.64 36.95
CA ASP A 539 1.76 14.82 38.14
C ASP A 539 3.22 14.50 37.79
N ILE A 540 3.83 15.35 37.00
CA ILE A 540 5.12 15.09 36.32
C ILE A 540 6.28 15.03 37.30
N GLU A 541 6.34 15.94 38.27
CA GLU A 541 7.41 15.98 39.29
C GLU A 541 7.41 14.70 40.16
N GLU A 542 6.22 14.25 40.58
CA GLU A 542 6.09 13.01 41.34
C GLU A 542 6.49 11.79 40.48
N ALA A 543 6.16 11.80 39.17
CA ALA A 543 6.56 10.75 38.26
C ALA A 543 8.09 10.63 38.14
N ILE A 544 8.81 11.76 38.01
CA ILE A 544 10.28 11.79 38.00
C ILE A 544 10.84 11.25 39.32
N GLY A 545 10.31 11.70 40.45
CA GLY A 545 10.76 11.23 41.78
C GLY A 545 10.56 9.71 41.98
N VAL A 546 9.50 9.14 41.43
CA VAL A 546 9.26 7.69 41.47
C VAL A 546 10.26 6.94 40.57
N LEU A 547 10.57 7.49 39.36
CA LEU A 547 11.55 6.89 38.43
C LEU A 547 12.96 6.90 39.01
N ASP A 548 13.35 7.95 39.75
CA ASP A 548 14.67 8.07 40.38
C ASP A 548 14.92 7.05 41.51
N ASN A 549 13.85 6.47 42.04
CA ASN A 549 13.91 5.45 43.08
C ASN A 549 13.86 4.01 42.50
N ILE A 550 13.94 3.79 41.20
CA ILE A 550 14.03 2.46 40.61
C ILE A 550 15.44 1.90 40.82
N ASN A 551 15.51 0.61 41.20
CA ASN A 551 16.78 -0.05 41.47
C ASN A 551 17.62 -0.18 40.18
N GLU A 552 18.88 0.22 40.27
CA GLU A 552 19.84 0.23 39.15
C GLU A 552 20.07 -1.18 38.53
N ASP A 553 19.93 -2.24 39.35
CA ASP A 553 20.12 -3.62 38.92
C ASP A 553 18.81 -4.24 38.33
N SER A 554 17.72 -3.48 38.26
CA SER A 554 16.43 -4.02 37.77
C SER A 554 16.33 -4.00 36.26
N ALA A 555 15.50 -4.89 35.70
CA ALA A 555 15.20 -4.91 34.27
C ALA A 555 14.47 -3.64 33.79
N GLU A 556 13.88 -2.87 34.67
CA GLU A 556 13.10 -1.66 34.36
C GLU A 556 13.96 -0.40 34.25
N ILE A 557 15.25 -0.43 34.66
CA ILE A 557 16.06 0.79 34.76
C ILE A 557 16.28 1.49 33.41
N GLU A 558 16.58 0.76 32.35
CA GLU A 558 16.73 1.32 31.00
C GLU A 558 15.44 2.04 30.56
N SER A 559 14.29 1.38 30.71
CA SER A 559 13.00 1.96 30.37
C SER A 559 12.64 3.17 31.25
N ALA A 560 13.04 3.17 32.50
CA ALA A 560 12.82 4.26 33.43
C ALA A 560 13.63 5.50 33.07
N VAL A 561 14.92 5.33 32.76
CA VAL A 561 15.79 6.42 32.31
C VAL A 561 15.32 6.99 30.98
N LEU A 562 14.88 6.13 30.04
CA LEU A 562 14.32 6.55 28.76
C LEU A 562 13.03 7.36 28.96
N LEU A 563 12.12 6.90 29.78
CA LEU A 563 10.88 7.62 30.09
C LEU A 563 11.17 8.97 30.73
N LYS A 564 12.14 9.03 31.64
CA LYS A 564 12.58 10.29 32.27
C LYS A 564 13.20 11.23 31.26
N ALA A 565 14.05 10.74 30.33
CA ALA A 565 14.63 11.54 29.26
C ALA A 565 13.54 12.19 28.38
N GLU A 566 12.52 11.42 28.00
CA GLU A 566 11.40 11.94 27.21
C GLU A 566 10.49 12.89 27.99
N ILE A 567 10.35 12.75 29.29
CA ILE A 567 9.65 13.73 30.13
C ILE A 567 10.37 15.08 30.05
N TYR A 568 11.68 15.11 30.22
CA TYR A 568 12.45 16.34 30.10
C TYR A 568 12.38 16.93 28.70
N ASP A 569 12.48 16.10 27.65
CA ASP A 569 12.49 16.52 26.25
C ASP A 569 11.12 17.08 25.80
N TYR A 570 10.06 16.30 25.95
CA TYR A 570 8.76 16.58 25.31
C TYR A 570 7.70 17.21 26.22
N ILE A 571 7.88 17.09 27.56
CA ILE A 571 6.89 17.63 28.51
C ILE A 571 7.44 18.90 29.17
N LEU A 572 8.67 18.85 29.67
CA LEU A 572 9.29 19.97 30.38
C LEU A 572 10.07 20.89 29.44
N ASN A 573 10.37 20.47 28.20
CA ASN A 573 11.21 21.18 27.22
C ASN A 573 12.60 21.53 27.78
N ASP A 574 13.16 20.67 28.63
CA ASP A 574 14.51 20.79 29.21
C ASP A 574 15.49 19.93 28.41
N SER A 575 15.99 20.50 27.32
CA SER A 575 16.91 19.81 26.40
C SER A 575 18.22 19.42 27.07
N SER A 576 18.69 20.17 28.09
CA SER A 576 19.95 19.88 28.77
C SER A 576 19.87 18.57 29.55
N ASN A 577 18.85 18.40 30.38
CA ASN A 577 18.64 17.16 31.13
C ASN A 577 18.27 15.99 30.20
N ALA A 578 17.50 16.24 29.15
CA ALA A 578 17.15 15.22 28.15
C ALA A 578 18.39 14.66 27.45
N VAL A 579 19.28 15.53 26.95
CA VAL A 579 20.53 15.15 26.28
C VAL A 579 21.43 14.32 27.19
N ASN A 580 21.61 14.75 28.46
CA ASN A 580 22.44 14.01 29.43
C ASN A 580 21.92 12.58 29.64
N LEU A 581 20.62 12.41 29.77
CA LEU A 581 20.00 11.09 29.98
C LEU A 581 20.05 10.22 28.69
N TYR A 582 19.87 10.82 27.53
CA TYR A 582 20.03 10.10 26.26
C TYR A 582 21.47 9.64 26.01
N LEU A 583 22.47 10.47 26.34
CA LEU A 583 23.87 10.08 26.27
C LEU A 583 24.19 8.95 27.25
N TYR A 584 23.70 9.05 28.49
CA TYR A 584 23.83 7.97 29.48
C TYR A 584 23.26 6.65 28.95
N LEU A 585 22.08 6.67 28.30
CA LEU A 585 21.49 5.48 27.73
C LEU A 585 22.36 4.88 26.62
N LEU A 586 22.90 5.68 25.71
CA LEU A 586 23.79 5.21 24.65
C LEU A 586 25.07 4.58 25.17
N ASP A 587 25.64 5.16 26.24
CA ASP A 587 26.88 4.67 26.84
C ASP A 587 26.66 3.40 27.66
N SER A 588 25.56 3.35 28.44
CA SER A 588 25.30 2.25 29.39
C SER A 588 24.58 1.07 28.72
N TYR A 589 23.81 1.28 27.64
CA TYR A 589 23.02 0.26 26.98
C TYR A 589 23.24 0.22 25.46
N PRO A 590 24.47 -0.12 24.99
CA PRO A 590 24.79 -0.11 23.56
C PRO A 590 23.99 -1.12 22.72
N ASP A 591 23.49 -2.18 23.35
CA ASP A 591 22.67 -3.22 22.71
C ASP A 591 21.15 -2.94 22.81
N SER A 592 20.75 -1.76 23.27
CA SER A 592 19.35 -1.37 23.40
C SER A 592 18.64 -1.36 22.07
N ILE A 593 17.42 -1.91 22.04
CA ILE A 593 16.53 -1.82 20.86
C ILE A 593 16.11 -0.38 20.54
N TYR A 594 16.29 0.55 21.46
CA TYR A 594 15.98 1.98 21.30
C TYR A 594 17.22 2.80 20.88
N TYR A 595 18.41 2.19 20.79
CA TYR A 595 19.67 2.86 20.51
C TYR A 595 19.61 3.80 19.30
N ASP A 596 19.17 3.29 18.16
CA ASP A 596 19.09 4.10 16.93
C ASP A 596 18.08 5.24 17.03
N LEU A 597 16.96 5.02 17.71
CA LEU A 597 15.94 6.05 17.92
C LEU A 597 16.46 7.19 18.83
N ILE A 598 17.14 6.83 19.89
CA ILE A 598 17.78 7.79 20.81
C ILE A 598 18.84 8.60 20.07
N ARG A 599 19.69 7.94 19.29
CA ARG A 599 20.74 8.59 18.49
C ARG A 599 20.16 9.56 17.44
N LEU A 600 19.07 9.19 16.78
CA LEU A 600 18.37 10.08 15.85
C LEU A 600 17.83 11.31 16.59
N ARG A 601 17.19 11.11 17.75
CA ARG A 601 16.63 12.21 18.54
C ARG A 601 17.72 13.16 19.05
N LEU A 602 18.84 12.64 19.52
CA LEU A 602 19.98 13.47 19.93
C LEU A 602 20.48 14.38 18.80
N ARG A 603 20.57 13.87 17.57
CA ARG A 603 20.95 14.70 16.41
C ARG A 603 19.97 15.84 16.18
N GLU A 604 18.66 15.58 16.31
CA GLU A 604 17.63 16.61 16.14
C GLU A 604 17.70 17.70 17.24
N ILE A 605 18.01 17.33 18.49
CA ILE A 605 18.08 18.29 19.60
C ILE A 605 19.37 19.13 19.54
N THR A 606 20.47 18.55 19.02
CA THR A 606 21.80 19.20 19.00
C THR A 606 22.11 19.91 17.68
N SER A 607 21.25 19.79 16.65
CA SER A 607 21.34 20.52 15.37
C SER A 607 20.60 21.85 15.43
#